data_e110d17259a4f05fc508d9f9a307693d
#
_entry.id   e110d17259a4f05fc508d9f9a307693d
#
_cell.length_a   1.000
_cell.length_b   1.000
_cell.length_c   1.000
_cell.angle_alpha   90.00
_cell.angle_beta   90.00
_cell.angle_gamma   90.00
#
_symmetry.space_group_name_H-M   'P 1'
#
loop_
_entity.id
_entity.type
_entity.pdbx_description
1 polymer ?
#
loop_
_entity_poly.entity_id
_entity_poly.type
_entity_poly.pdbx_seq_one_letter_code
_entity_poly.pdbx_strand_id
1 'polypeptide(L)' 'FTNANDPNGVRGHVIRKAFLGEIVDYLVKIGDQEVRVQIGRRDPGPEADDTCYLHFLRPFWYKVNE' A
#
# COMPACT_ATOMS: atom_id res chain seq x y z
N PHE A 1 -5.72 1.99 0.35
CA PHE A 1 -5.42 2.04 1.78
C PHE A 1 -6.69 2.05 2.62
N THR A 2 -6.58 1.55 3.81
CA THR A 2 -7.69 1.55 4.74
C THR A 2 -7.17 2.02 6.10
N ASN A 3 -7.91 1.77 7.16
CA ASN A 3 -7.49 2.23 8.48
C ASN A 3 -7.33 1.06 9.44
N ALA A 4 -6.80 1.35 10.62
CA ALA A 4 -6.45 0.34 11.60
C ALA A 4 -7.65 -0.43 12.13
N ASN A 5 -8.85 0.10 11.96
CA ASN A 5 -10.07 -0.55 12.47
C ASN A 5 -10.68 -1.52 11.48
N ASP A 6 -10.13 -1.61 10.29
CA ASP A 6 -10.66 -2.51 9.28
C ASP A 6 -10.28 -3.94 9.65
N PRO A 7 -11.25 -4.82 9.90
CA PRO A 7 -10.93 -6.19 10.27
C PRO A 7 -10.23 -6.98 9.19
N ASN A 8 -10.34 -6.52 7.95
CA ASN A 8 -9.67 -7.16 6.83
C ASN A 8 -8.43 -6.40 6.41
N GLY A 9 -8.03 -5.40 7.17
CA GLY A 9 -6.86 -4.62 6.87
C GLY A 9 -5.58 -5.35 7.22
N VAL A 10 -4.56 -5.13 6.41
CA VAL A 10 -3.24 -5.71 6.63
C VAL A 10 -2.26 -4.58 6.88
N ARG A 11 -1.54 -4.67 7.97
CA ARG A 11 -0.60 -3.63 8.35
C ARG A 11 0.66 -3.72 7.50
N GLY A 12 1.11 -2.56 7.03
CA GLY A 12 2.32 -2.47 6.26
C GLY A 12 3.12 -1.24 6.60
N HIS A 13 4.30 -1.16 6.04
CA HIS A 13 5.19 -0.03 6.23
C HIS A 13 5.54 0.56 4.87
N VAL A 14 5.35 1.85 4.70
CA VAL A 14 5.65 2.50 3.43
C VAL A 14 7.15 2.70 3.31
N ILE A 15 7.74 2.05 2.33
CA ILE A 15 9.17 2.15 2.07
C ILE A 15 9.45 3.36 1.20
N ARG A 16 8.62 3.57 0.19
CA ARG A 16 8.85 4.63 -0.78
C ARG A 16 7.51 5.18 -1.26
N LYS A 17 7.51 6.46 -1.54
CA LYS A 17 6.38 7.15 -2.13
C LYS A 17 6.90 7.97 -3.30
N ALA A 18 6.33 7.79 -4.47
CA ALA A 18 6.76 8.49 -5.66
C ALA A 18 5.57 9.09 -6.39
N PHE A 19 5.71 10.31 -6.83
CA PHE A 19 4.68 10.97 -7.61
C PHE A 19 4.96 10.77 -9.08
N LEU A 20 4.01 10.17 -9.77
CA LEU A 20 4.15 9.85 -11.17
C LEU A 20 3.02 10.51 -11.96
N GLY A 21 3.02 11.85 -11.95
CA GLY A 21 1.99 12.58 -12.65
C GLY A 21 0.66 12.49 -11.93
N GLU A 22 -0.30 11.82 -12.52
CA GLU A 22 -1.64 11.72 -11.97
C GLU A 22 -1.78 10.64 -10.91
N ILE A 23 -0.76 9.84 -10.71
CA ILE A 23 -0.83 8.78 -9.72
C ILE A 23 0.33 8.90 -8.74
N VAL A 24 0.13 8.30 -7.57
CA VAL A 24 1.17 8.19 -6.56
C VAL A 24 1.45 6.70 -6.39
N ASP A 25 2.71 6.34 -6.50
CA ASP A 25 3.15 4.96 -6.44
C ASP A 25 3.83 4.72 -5.10
N TYR A 26 3.34 3.71 -4.40
CA TYR A 26 3.88 3.35 -3.09
C TYR A 26 4.53 1.98 -3.16
N LEU A 27 5.63 1.85 -2.45
CA LEU A 27 6.21 0.55 -2.19
C LEU A 27 5.99 0.28 -0.72
N VAL A 28 5.26 -0.77 -0.41
CA VAL A 28 4.84 -1.09 0.95
C VAL A 28 5.36 -2.45 1.32
N LYS A 29 5.98 -2.54 2.50
CA LYS A 29 6.47 -3.81 2.99
C LYS A 29 5.46 -4.41 3.95
N ILE A 30 5.08 -5.64 3.71
CA ILE A 30 4.15 -6.39 4.53
C ILE A 30 4.85 -7.69 4.91
N GLY A 31 5.29 -7.79 6.16
CA GLY A 31 6.06 -8.95 6.57
C GLY A 31 7.34 -9.04 5.75
N ASP A 32 7.51 -10.11 5.03
CA ASP A 32 8.69 -10.33 4.19
C ASP A 32 8.47 -9.95 2.74
N GLN A 33 7.32 -9.38 2.42
CA GLN A 33 6.99 -9.11 1.04
C GLN A 33 6.83 -7.63 0.79
N GLU A 34 7.06 -7.25 -0.46
CA GLU A 34 6.90 -5.88 -0.90
C GLU A 34 5.79 -5.83 -1.92
N VAL A 35 4.89 -4.88 -1.74
CA VAL A 35 3.72 -4.73 -2.58
C VAL A 35 3.70 -3.32 -3.12
N ARG A 36 3.38 -3.17 -4.39
CA ARG A 36 3.22 -1.85 -4.98
C ARG A 36 1.75 -1.47 -4.95
N VAL A 37 1.50 -0.24 -4.52
CA VAL A 37 0.15 0.30 -4.43
C VAL A 37 0.14 1.61 -5.18
N GLN A 38 -0.85 1.79 -6.05
CA GLN A 38 -0.98 3.02 -6.80
C GLN A 38 -2.35 3.62 -6.51
N ILE A 39 -2.37 4.90 -6.24
CA ILE A 39 -3.60 5.62 -6.00
C ILE A 39 -3.59 6.90 -6.83
N GLY A 40 -4.77 7.51 -6.96
CA GLY A 40 -4.86 8.78 -7.64
C GLY A 40 -4.17 9.86 -6.82
N ARG A 41 -3.62 10.83 -7.50
CA ARG A 41 -2.87 11.88 -6.84
C ARG A 41 -3.70 12.65 -5.82
N ARG A 42 -5.00 12.74 -6.05
CA ARG A 42 -5.89 13.47 -5.16
C ARG A 42 -6.37 12.67 -3.97
N ASP A 43 -6.14 11.38 -4.00
CA ASP A 43 -6.57 10.54 -2.90
C ASP A 43 -5.61 10.69 -1.74
N PRO A 44 -6.12 10.70 -0.51
CA PRO A 44 -5.24 10.76 0.65
C PRO A 44 -4.47 9.46 0.80
N GLY A 45 -3.25 9.57 1.27
CA GLY A 45 -2.43 8.41 1.49
C GLY A 45 -1.32 8.71 2.48
N PRO A 46 -0.62 7.69 2.93
CA PRO A 46 0.45 7.86 3.89
C PRO A 46 1.68 8.51 3.28
N GLU A 47 2.60 8.90 4.13
CA GLU A 47 3.89 9.41 3.70
C GLU A 47 4.91 8.29 3.78
N ALA A 48 6.09 8.56 3.23
CA ALA A 48 7.18 7.60 3.33
C ALA A 48 7.49 7.34 4.80
N ASP A 49 7.82 6.10 5.10
CA ASP A 49 8.11 5.62 6.46
C ASP A 49 6.91 5.53 7.38
N ASP A 50 5.72 5.86 6.91
CA ASP A 50 4.53 5.70 7.73
C ASP A 50 4.09 4.26 7.78
N THR A 51 3.41 3.92 8.85
CA THR A 51 2.66 2.68 8.92
C THR A 51 1.35 2.88 8.15
N CYS A 52 0.95 1.88 7.40
CA CYS A 52 -0.28 1.94 6.65
C CYS A 52 -1.04 0.64 6.77
N TYR A 53 -2.27 0.65 6.29
CA TYR A 53 -3.13 -0.52 6.30
C TYR A 53 -3.71 -0.69 4.91
N LEU A 54 -3.68 -1.90 4.41
CA LEU A 54 -4.19 -2.21 3.08
C LEU A 54 -5.36 -3.16 3.19
N HIS A 55 -6.37 -2.88 2.43
CA HIS A 55 -7.53 -3.74 2.34
C HIS A 55 -7.50 -4.43 0.99
N PHE A 56 -7.49 -5.75 1.01
CA PHE A 56 -7.48 -6.52 -0.21
C PHE A 56 -8.87 -7.06 -0.45
N LEU A 57 -9.40 -6.75 -1.61
CA LEU A 57 -10.77 -7.14 -1.94
C LEU A 57 -10.91 -8.62 -2.21
N ARG A 58 -9.82 -9.27 -2.52
CA ARG A 58 -9.83 -10.67 -2.84
C ARG A 58 -8.81 -11.41 -2.00
N PRO A 59 -9.07 -12.64 -1.67
CA PRO A 59 -8.19 -13.40 -0.80
C PRO A 59 -7.02 -14.03 -1.53
N PHE A 60 -6.53 -13.41 -2.56
CA PHE A 60 -5.39 -13.95 -3.25
C PHE A 60 -4.35 -12.87 -3.41
N TRP A 61 -3.14 -13.32 -3.53
CA TRP A 61 -1.99 -12.45 -3.64
C TRP A 61 -1.29 -12.71 -4.93
N TYR A 62 -0.81 -11.67 -5.54
CA TYR A 62 0.07 -11.83 -6.66
C TYR A 62 1.47 -12.00 -6.15
N LYS A 63 2.15 -12.92 -6.74
CA LYS A 63 3.56 -13.02 -6.48
C LYS A 63 4.27 -12.16 -7.47
N VAL A 64 4.53 -10.97 -7.07
CA VAL A 64 5.02 -9.97 -7.98
C VAL A 64 6.44 -10.21 -8.40
N ASN A 65 7.15 -10.94 -7.63
CA ASN A 65 8.56 -11.18 -7.89
C ASN A 65 8.82 -12.31 -8.85
N GLU A 66 7.80 -12.94 -9.31
CA GLU A 66 8.02 -14.01 -10.24
C GLU A 66 8.57 -13.60 -11.51
#